data_13e800a6a673e0a07f18245f97bc7b68
#
_entry.id   13e800a6a673e0a07f18245f97bc7b68
#
_cell.length_a   1.000
_cell.length_b   1.000
_cell.length_c   1.000
_cell.angle_alpha   90.00
_cell.angle_beta   90.00
_cell.angle_gamma   90.00
#
_symmetry.space_group_name_H-M   'P 1'
#
loop_
_entity.id
_entity.type
_entity.pdbx_description
1 polymer ?
#
loop_
_entity_poly.entity_id
_entity_poly.type
_entity_poly.pdbx_seq_one_letter_code
_entity_poly.pdbx_strand_id
1 'polypeptide(L)'
;LRMSRGLGDVYKRQGIESKMVGGRRITDVDMLRVVTMVYGGLVNKNIVAGLQALGINALGLTGADMNLMRSDKRPVGEVDYGFVGDVKEVNADLLASLIHQGIVPVLAPLTHDKQGHMLNTNADTIAGEAAKALAKHFEVTLMFCFEKKGVLKDENDDESVIPEIDRTAFEQYVEAGVIQGGMIPKLENSFQAIDAGVKQVIITQASDIHLGKGTRVF
;
A
#
# COMPACT_ATOMS: atom_id res chain seq x y z
N LEU A 1 -6.51 -12.10 3.41
CA LEU A 1 -6.69 -10.68 3.76
C LEU A 1 -7.18 -10.39 5.19
N ARG A 2 -6.94 -11.30 6.10
CA ARG A 2 -7.12 -11.08 7.55
C ARG A 2 -5.90 -10.47 8.24
N MET A 3 -4.98 -9.84 7.48
CA MET A 3 -3.69 -9.40 8.02
C MET A 3 -3.82 -8.25 9.05
N SER A 4 -4.75 -7.32 8.89
CA SER A 4 -4.96 -6.25 9.87
C SER A 4 -5.54 -6.76 11.20
N ARG A 5 -6.41 -7.79 11.15
CA ARG A 5 -6.93 -8.44 12.36
C ARG A 5 -5.86 -9.30 13.05
N GLY A 6 -5.05 -10.03 12.28
CA GLY A 6 -3.93 -10.81 12.81
C GLY A 6 -2.88 -9.95 13.53
N LEU A 7 -2.62 -8.76 13.02
CA LEU A 7 -1.73 -7.80 13.68
C LEU A 7 -2.28 -7.34 15.03
N GLY A 8 -3.60 -7.09 15.13
CA GLY A 8 -4.27 -6.76 16.38
C GLY A 8 -4.10 -7.82 17.47
N ASP A 9 -4.16 -9.09 17.08
CA ASP A 9 -3.94 -10.21 18.01
C ASP A 9 -2.48 -10.32 18.47
N VAL A 10 -1.51 -10.02 17.59
CA VAL A 10 -0.09 -10.00 17.95
C VAL A 10 0.20 -8.90 18.96
N TYR A 11 -0.38 -7.71 18.80
CA TYR A 11 -0.23 -6.61 19.77
C TYR A 11 -0.80 -6.96 21.12
N LYS A 12 -2.03 -7.50 21.17
CA LYS A 12 -2.68 -7.91 22.42
C LYS A 12 -1.87 -8.94 23.19
N ARG A 13 -1.30 -9.93 22.49
CA ARG A 13 -0.44 -10.96 23.11
C ARG A 13 0.86 -10.41 23.71
N GLN A 14 1.32 -9.25 23.23
CA GLN A 14 2.52 -8.57 23.72
C GLN A 14 2.23 -7.41 24.68
N GLY A 15 0.95 -7.20 25.02
CA GLY A 15 0.53 -6.11 25.91
C GLY A 15 0.67 -4.71 25.31
N ILE A 16 0.77 -4.62 23.96
CA ILE A 16 0.94 -3.35 23.26
C ILE A 16 -0.42 -2.84 22.78
N GLU A 17 -0.79 -1.63 23.19
CA GLU A 17 -2.01 -0.97 22.71
C GLU A 17 -1.77 -0.29 21.36
N SER A 18 -2.62 -0.61 20.39
CA SER A 18 -2.60 0.04 19.08
C SER A 18 -3.48 1.29 19.10
N LYS A 19 -2.85 2.46 19.02
CA LYS A 19 -3.55 3.75 18.93
C LYS A 19 -3.68 4.19 17.46
N MET A 20 -4.90 4.55 17.07
CA MET A 20 -5.22 5.04 15.70
C MET A 20 -5.76 6.47 15.78
N VAL A 21 -5.28 7.37 14.94
CA VAL A 21 -5.76 8.73 14.80
C VAL A 21 -5.90 9.04 13.31
N GLY A 22 -7.06 9.52 12.88
CA GLY A 22 -7.32 9.83 11.47
C GLY A 22 -7.05 8.65 10.51
N GLY A 23 -7.38 7.41 10.92
CA GLY A 23 -7.13 6.20 10.14
C GLY A 23 -5.66 5.76 10.07
N ARG A 24 -4.75 6.44 10.79
CA ARG A 24 -3.31 6.14 10.80
C ARG A 24 -2.88 5.66 12.19
N ARG A 25 -1.95 4.71 12.21
CA ARG A 25 -1.43 4.13 13.44
C ARG A 25 -0.31 4.99 14.02
N ILE A 26 -0.41 5.33 15.31
CA ILE A 26 0.72 5.86 16.07
C ILE A 26 1.73 4.73 16.24
N THR A 27 2.98 4.97 15.87
CA THR A 27 4.05 3.96 15.86
C THR A 27 5.16 4.41 16.80
N ASP A 28 5.04 4.06 18.08
CA ASP A 28 6.14 4.19 19.05
C ASP A 28 7.21 3.11 18.83
N VAL A 29 8.23 3.07 19.66
CA VAL A 29 9.35 2.13 19.54
C VAL A 29 8.89 0.67 19.62
N ASP A 30 7.99 0.35 20.56
CA ASP A 30 7.51 -1.02 20.75
C ASP A 30 6.61 -1.44 19.58
N MET A 31 5.75 -0.54 19.13
CA MET A 31 4.93 -0.76 17.94
C MET A 31 5.81 -0.95 16.69
N LEU A 32 6.87 -0.15 16.52
CA LEU A 32 7.82 -0.31 15.40
C LEU A 32 8.47 -1.69 15.42
N ARG A 33 8.91 -2.17 16.59
CA ARG A 33 9.47 -3.54 16.72
C ARG A 33 8.48 -4.59 16.25
N VAL A 34 7.21 -4.50 16.68
CA VAL A 34 6.18 -5.46 16.29
C VAL A 34 5.89 -5.41 14.80
N VAL A 35 5.66 -4.23 14.23
CA VAL A 35 5.39 -4.14 12.78
C VAL A 35 6.58 -4.61 11.95
N THR A 36 7.82 -4.39 12.41
CA THR A 36 9.01 -4.88 11.74
C THR A 36 9.07 -6.42 11.77
N MET A 37 8.87 -7.05 12.92
CA MET A 37 8.84 -8.51 13.05
C MET A 37 7.72 -9.12 12.21
N VAL A 38 6.51 -8.53 12.28
CA VAL A 38 5.33 -9.10 11.62
C VAL A 38 5.36 -8.85 10.11
N TYR A 39 5.53 -7.61 9.67
CA TYR A 39 5.48 -7.30 8.24
C TYR A 39 6.78 -7.67 7.52
N GLY A 40 7.95 -7.30 8.05
CA GLY A 40 9.24 -7.58 7.43
C GLY A 40 9.66 -9.04 7.54
N GLY A 41 9.24 -9.70 8.63
CA GLY A 41 9.54 -11.12 8.87
C GLY A 41 8.37 -12.03 8.48
N LEU A 42 7.43 -12.25 9.40
CA LEU A 42 6.41 -13.29 9.31
C LEU A 42 5.57 -13.20 8.02
N VAL A 43 4.94 -12.06 7.77
CA VAL A 43 4.02 -11.90 6.63
C VAL A 43 4.78 -11.94 5.31
N ASN A 44 5.84 -11.15 5.20
CA ASN A 44 6.66 -11.06 3.98
C ASN A 44 7.22 -12.43 3.59
N LYS A 45 7.84 -13.15 4.52
CA LYS A 45 8.46 -14.45 4.22
C LYS A 45 7.45 -15.56 3.96
N ASN A 46 6.27 -15.53 4.60
CA ASN A 46 5.20 -16.46 4.28
C ASN A 46 4.64 -16.24 2.86
N ILE A 47 4.51 -14.98 2.41
CA ILE A 47 4.12 -14.68 1.03
C ILE A 47 5.18 -15.20 0.05
N VAL A 48 6.44 -14.92 0.30
CA VAL A 48 7.55 -15.42 -0.55
C VAL A 48 7.55 -16.93 -0.62
N ALA A 49 7.44 -17.62 0.52
CA ALA A 49 7.39 -19.09 0.56
C ALA A 49 6.20 -19.66 -0.23
N GLY A 50 5.02 -19.01 -0.12
CA GLY A 50 3.84 -19.38 -0.89
C GLY A 50 4.03 -19.18 -2.40
N LEU A 51 4.66 -18.09 -2.82
CA LEU A 51 4.97 -17.84 -4.23
C LEU A 51 6.00 -18.84 -4.78
N GLN A 52 7.04 -19.16 -4.01
CA GLN A 52 8.03 -20.19 -4.38
C GLN A 52 7.38 -21.56 -4.54
N ALA A 53 6.42 -21.93 -3.70
CA ALA A 53 5.68 -23.18 -3.84
C ALA A 53 4.86 -23.26 -5.15
N LEU A 54 4.52 -22.10 -5.72
CA LEU A 54 3.85 -21.99 -7.04
C LEU A 54 4.84 -21.84 -8.20
N GLY A 55 6.15 -21.97 -7.97
CA GLY A 55 7.18 -21.81 -8.99
C GLY A 55 7.48 -20.35 -9.36
N ILE A 56 6.98 -19.38 -8.59
CA ILE A 56 7.22 -17.97 -8.82
C ILE A 56 8.45 -17.53 -8.03
N ASN A 57 9.50 -17.08 -8.74
CA ASN A 57 10.72 -16.60 -8.11
C ASN A 57 10.49 -15.25 -7.46
N ALA A 58 10.28 -15.22 -6.15
CA ALA A 58 9.94 -14.05 -5.38
C ALA A 58 11.04 -13.63 -4.39
N LEU A 59 11.20 -12.33 -4.19
CA LEU A 59 12.14 -11.74 -3.24
C LEU A 59 11.40 -10.81 -2.29
N GLY A 60 11.46 -11.13 -0.99
CA GLY A 60 10.86 -10.30 0.06
C GLY A 60 11.81 -9.20 0.52
N LEU A 61 11.36 -7.97 0.45
CA LEU A 61 12.13 -6.75 0.71
C LEU A 61 11.37 -5.81 1.65
N THR A 62 12.12 -5.00 2.35
CA THR A 62 11.70 -3.72 2.94
C THR A 62 12.32 -2.57 2.16
N GLY A 63 11.95 -1.34 2.46
CA GLY A 63 12.60 -0.17 1.86
C GLY A 63 14.08 -0.01 2.25
N ALA A 64 14.53 -0.64 3.35
CA ALA A 64 15.92 -0.61 3.78
C ALA A 64 16.83 -1.51 2.94
N ASP A 65 16.28 -2.62 2.42
CA ASP A 65 17.07 -3.57 1.61
C ASP A 65 17.55 -2.88 0.33
N MET A 66 18.86 -2.88 0.13
CA MET A 66 19.54 -2.21 -0.99
C MET A 66 19.15 -0.73 -1.18
N ASN A 67 18.74 -0.05 -0.10
CA ASN A 67 18.24 1.33 -0.14
C ASN A 67 17.10 1.50 -1.17
N LEU A 68 16.18 0.55 -1.16
CA LEU A 68 15.09 0.48 -2.13
C LEU A 68 14.11 1.65 -2.02
N MET A 69 13.76 2.03 -0.77
CA MET A 69 12.78 3.09 -0.53
C MET A 69 13.12 3.88 0.73
N ARG A 70 13.58 5.11 0.54
CA ARG A 70 13.92 6.04 1.61
C ARG A 70 12.72 6.91 1.97
N SER A 71 12.53 7.13 3.25
CA SER A 71 11.52 8.05 3.81
C SER A 71 12.16 9.04 4.77
N ASP A 72 11.54 10.19 4.92
CA ASP A 72 11.77 11.03 6.09
C ASP A 72 10.79 10.63 7.20
N LYS A 73 11.24 10.70 8.45
CA LYS A 73 10.32 10.56 9.57
C LYS A 73 9.30 11.70 9.50
N ARG A 74 8.02 11.35 9.61
CA ARG A 74 6.93 12.35 9.58
C ARG A 74 7.17 13.40 10.66
N PRO A 75 7.13 14.70 10.31
CA PRO A 75 7.26 15.76 11.30
C PRO A 75 6.09 15.73 12.29
N VAL A 76 6.38 16.11 13.52
CA VAL A 76 5.37 16.26 14.56
C VAL A 76 4.48 17.46 14.21
N GLY A 77 3.18 17.23 14.07
CA GLY A 77 2.15 18.23 13.90
C GLY A 77 1.23 18.29 15.12
N GLU A 78 -0.07 18.39 14.89
CA GLU A 78 -1.08 18.27 15.97
C GLU A 78 -1.03 16.90 16.64
N VAL A 79 -0.61 15.87 15.90
CA VAL A 79 -0.42 14.50 16.39
C VAL A 79 1.01 14.06 16.10
N ASP A 80 1.70 13.53 17.11
CA ASP A 80 2.95 12.81 16.93
C ASP A 80 2.64 11.36 16.54
N TYR A 81 2.88 11.01 15.28
CA TYR A 81 2.70 9.63 14.80
C TYR A 81 3.89 8.72 15.10
N GLY A 82 4.97 9.24 15.70
CA GLY A 82 6.17 8.48 16.05
C GLY A 82 7.02 8.08 14.83
N PHE A 83 7.34 6.79 14.71
CA PHE A 83 8.19 6.24 13.65
C PHE A 83 7.40 5.94 12.36
N VAL A 84 6.71 6.94 11.84
CA VAL A 84 5.99 6.87 10.56
C VAL A 84 6.83 7.54 9.48
N GLY A 85 6.93 6.88 8.31
CA GLY A 85 7.70 7.36 7.16
C GLY A 85 6.84 8.02 6.09
N ASP A 86 7.33 9.14 5.58
CA ASP A 86 6.85 9.79 4.36
C ASP A 86 7.88 9.56 3.25
N VAL A 87 7.52 8.80 2.22
CA VAL A 87 8.42 8.38 1.15
C VAL A 87 8.98 9.58 0.40
N LYS A 88 10.28 9.57 0.15
CA LYS A 88 11.03 10.61 -0.58
C LYS A 88 11.72 10.09 -1.83
N GLU A 89 12.23 8.87 -1.77
CA GLU A 89 12.99 8.28 -2.86
C GLU A 89 12.66 6.81 -3.02
N VAL A 90 12.54 6.37 -4.27
CA VAL A 90 12.43 4.96 -4.64
C VAL A 90 13.52 4.65 -5.66
N ASN A 91 14.27 3.59 -5.44
CA ASN A 91 15.28 3.11 -6.38
C ASN A 91 14.60 2.34 -7.53
N ALA A 92 14.12 3.10 -8.51
CA ALA A 92 13.41 2.58 -9.67
C ALA A 92 14.25 1.60 -10.50
N ASP A 93 15.53 1.93 -10.70
CA ASP A 93 16.47 1.10 -11.49
C ASP A 93 16.67 -0.27 -10.84
N LEU A 94 16.79 -0.30 -9.52
CA LEU A 94 16.89 -1.55 -8.77
C LEU A 94 15.63 -2.41 -8.93
N LEU A 95 14.43 -1.84 -8.74
CA LEU A 95 13.17 -2.57 -8.93
C LEU A 95 13.04 -3.09 -10.36
N ALA A 96 13.33 -2.28 -11.35
CA ALA A 96 13.29 -2.67 -12.75
C ALA A 96 14.29 -3.80 -13.05
N SER A 97 15.50 -3.72 -12.50
CA SER A 97 16.53 -4.75 -12.65
C SER A 97 16.08 -6.10 -12.08
N LEU A 98 15.45 -6.11 -10.90
CA LEU A 98 14.91 -7.35 -10.31
C LEU A 98 13.82 -7.96 -11.21
N ILE A 99 12.91 -7.14 -11.70
CA ILE A 99 11.82 -7.58 -12.58
C ILE A 99 12.37 -8.13 -13.91
N HIS A 100 13.37 -7.48 -14.51
CA HIS A 100 14.02 -7.98 -15.73
C HIS A 100 14.74 -9.33 -15.54
N GLN A 101 15.16 -9.63 -14.31
CA GLN A 101 15.72 -10.94 -13.95
C GLN A 101 14.63 -12.01 -13.65
N GLY A 102 13.36 -11.70 -13.85
CA GLY A 102 12.24 -12.60 -13.57
C GLY A 102 11.95 -12.76 -12.08
N ILE A 103 12.41 -11.82 -11.24
CA ILE A 103 12.15 -11.82 -9.80
C ILE A 103 10.90 -10.98 -9.53
N VAL A 104 9.99 -11.49 -8.71
CA VAL A 104 8.81 -10.79 -8.21
C VAL A 104 9.15 -10.15 -6.86
N PRO A 105 9.32 -8.82 -6.76
CA PRO A 105 9.58 -8.16 -5.48
C PRO A 105 8.31 -8.11 -4.63
N VAL A 106 8.42 -8.55 -3.38
CA VAL A 106 7.35 -8.51 -2.38
C VAL A 106 7.74 -7.48 -1.32
N LEU A 107 7.16 -6.29 -1.37
CA LEU A 107 7.53 -5.17 -0.51
C LEU A 107 6.71 -5.19 0.78
N ALA A 108 7.39 -5.18 1.92
CA ALA A 108 6.76 -4.91 3.22
C ALA A 108 6.55 -3.40 3.40
N PRO A 109 5.52 -2.96 4.15
CA PRO A 109 5.23 -1.53 4.37
C PRO A 109 6.18 -0.90 5.41
N LEU A 110 7.47 -1.05 5.17
CA LEU A 110 8.57 -0.60 6.01
C LEU A 110 9.60 0.11 5.15
N THR A 111 9.98 1.31 5.55
CA THR A 111 11.02 2.12 4.90
C THR A 111 12.14 2.44 5.89
N HIS A 112 13.12 3.24 5.49
CA HIS A 112 14.21 3.68 6.37
C HIS A 112 14.59 5.15 6.08
N ASP A 113 15.29 5.77 7.04
CA ASP A 113 15.67 7.19 6.98
C ASP A 113 17.13 7.44 6.60
N LYS A 114 17.91 6.40 6.28
CA LYS A 114 19.38 6.45 6.10
C LYS A 114 20.17 6.86 7.37
N GLN A 115 19.49 6.97 8.53
CA GLN A 115 20.13 7.30 9.82
C GLN A 115 20.15 6.10 10.77
N GLY A 116 19.77 4.92 10.28
CA GLY A 116 19.73 3.68 11.05
C GLY A 116 18.36 3.35 11.64
N HIS A 117 17.32 4.09 11.30
CA HIS A 117 15.96 3.82 11.79
C HIS A 117 15.08 3.24 10.69
N MET A 118 14.29 2.23 11.07
CA MET A 118 13.15 1.77 10.28
C MET A 118 11.95 2.68 10.53
N LEU A 119 11.10 2.82 9.52
CA LEU A 119 9.87 3.60 9.58
C LEU A 119 8.70 2.76 9.09
N ASN A 120 7.59 2.81 9.83
CA ASN A 120 6.32 2.22 9.41
C ASN A 120 5.68 3.13 8.35
N THR A 121 5.36 2.58 7.20
CA THR A 121 4.80 3.34 6.08
C THR A 121 3.50 2.70 5.62
N ASN A 122 2.53 3.51 5.21
CA ASN A 122 1.26 2.99 4.70
C ASN A 122 1.47 2.13 3.45
N ALA A 123 0.82 0.96 3.39
CA ALA A 123 1.00 0.01 2.28
C ALA A 123 0.50 0.57 0.93
N ASP A 124 -0.59 1.35 0.91
CA ASP A 124 -1.07 2.01 -0.31
C ASP A 124 -0.04 3.03 -0.81
N THR A 125 0.64 3.73 0.12
CA THR A 125 1.76 4.64 -0.22
C THR A 125 2.93 3.87 -0.82
N ILE A 126 3.35 2.75 -0.21
CA ILE A 126 4.42 1.90 -0.79
C ILE A 126 4.07 1.45 -2.20
N ALA A 127 2.85 0.96 -2.41
CA ALA A 127 2.39 0.50 -3.72
C ALA A 127 2.36 1.64 -4.75
N GLY A 128 1.81 2.80 -4.37
CA GLY A 128 1.74 3.98 -5.24
C GLY A 128 3.12 4.52 -5.62
N GLU A 129 4.03 4.67 -4.65
CA GLU A 129 5.38 5.16 -4.90
C GLU A 129 6.21 4.17 -5.76
N ALA A 130 6.07 2.86 -5.51
CA ALA A 130 6.70 1.84 -6.35
C ALA A 130 6.14 1.87 -7.79
N ALA A 131 4.82 2.01 -7.95
CA ALA A 131 4.19 2.11 -9.27
C ALA A 131 4.66 3.36 -10.05
N LYS A 132 4.71 4.52 -9.40
CA LYS A 132 5.22 5.77 -10.00
C LYS A 132 6.69 5.64 -10.42
N ALA A 133 7.52 5.01 -9.58
CA ALA A 133 8.93 4.78 -9.90
C ALA A 133 9.08 3.84 -11.12
N LEU A 134 8.33 2.74 -11.14
CA LEU A 134 8.34 1.75 -12.23
C LEU A 134 7.75 2.27 -13.55
N ALA A 135 6.86 3.27 -13.52
CA ALA A 135 6.27 3.86 -14.73
C ALA A 135 7.32 4.50 -15.65
N LYS A 136 8.53 4.76 -15.16
CA LYS A 136 9.68 5.21 -15.98
C LYS A 136 10.30 4.09 -16.82
N HIS A 137 10.06 2.84 -16.48
CA HIS A 137 10.67 1.65 -17.10
C HIS A 137 9.65 0.74 -17.76
N PHE A 138 8.38 0.78 -17.33
CA PHE A 138 7.32 -0.14 -17.77
C PHE A 138 6.01 0.61 -18.00
N GLU A 139 5.12 0.02 -18.76
CA GLU A 139 3.71 0.35 -18.74
C GLU A 139 3.08 -0.29 -17.48
N VAL A 140 2.72 0.54 -16.49
CA VAL A 140 2.30 0.09 -15.17
C VAL A 140 0.79 0.21 -14.99
N THR A 141 0.16 -0.87 -14.54
CA THR A 141 -1.17 -0.85 -13.94
C THR A 141 -1.03 -1.06 -12.44
N LEU A 142 -1.46 -0.08 -11.63
CA LEU A 142 -1.50 -0.21 -10.18
C LEU A 142 -2.84 -0.83 -9.76
N MET A 143 -2.80 -1.90 -8.97
CA MET A 143 -4.02 -2.57 -8.52
C MET A 143 -4.10 -2.56 -6.99
N PHE A 144 -5.10 -1.86 -6.46
CA PHE A 144 -5.43 -1.89 -5.04
C PHE A 144 -6.48 -2.96 -4.74
N CYS A 145 -6.11 -3.92 -3.89
CA CYS A 145 -6.99 -5.00 -3.48
C CYS A 145 -7.46 -4.81 -2.05
N PHE A 146 -8.78 -4.84 -1.83
CA PHE A 146 -9.37 -4.70 -0.51
C PHE A 146 -10.65 -5.55 -0.35
N GLU A 147 -11.50 -5.26 0.64
CA GLU A 147 -12.65 -6.13 0.95
C GLU A 147 -13.85 -5.95 0.01
N LYS A 148 -13.97 -4.78 -0.65
CA LYS A 148 -15.07 -4.47 -1.57
C LYS A 148 -14.69 -4.73 -3.03
N LYS A 149 -15.69 -5.02 -3.85
CA LYS A 149 -15.51 -5.32 -5.29
C LYS A 149 -14.97 -4.14 -6.10
N GLY A 150 -15.03 -2.93 -5.57
CA GLY A 150 -14.61 -1.68 -6.19
C GLY A 150 -15.07 -0.49 -5.36
N VAL A 151 -15.12 0.69 -5.97
CA VAL A 151 -15.78 1.86 -5.40
C VAL A 151 -17.29 1.68 -5.61
N LEU A 152 -18.06 1.69 -4.53
CA LEU A 152 -19.50 1.45 -4.56
C LEU A 152 -20.27 2.78 -4.58
N LYS A 153 -21.42 2.80 -5.30
CA LYS A 153 -22.38 3.92 -5.21
C LYS A 153 -23.14 3.91 -3.88
N ASP A 154 -23.42 2.71 -3.37
CA ASP A 154 -24.04 2.47 -2.07
C ASP A 154 -23.17 1.47 -1.30
N GLU A 155 -22.67 1.86 -0.13
CA GLU A 155 -21.81 1.02 0.72
C GLU A 155 -22.48 -0.29 1.17
N ASN A 156 -23.81 -0.35 1.17
CA ASN A 156 -24.61 -1.51 1.56
C ASN A 156 -24.95 -2.44 0.39
N ASP A 157 -24.67 -2.03 -0.85
CA ASP A 157 -24.91 -2.83 -2.05
C ASP A 157 -23.58 -3.15 -2.76
N ASP A 158 -23.07 -4.36 -2.55
CA ASP A 158 -21.82 -4.85 -3.14
C ASP A 158 -21.88 -4.98 -4.69
N GLU A 159 -23.08 -4.91 -5.29
CA GLU A 159 -23.25 -4.93 -6.76
C GLU A 159 -23.28 -3.51 -7.36
N SER A 160 -23.30 -2.46 -6.53
CA SER A 160 -23.34 -1.06 -6.95
C SER A 160 -21.99 -0.50 -7.38
N VAL A 161 -21.09 -1.34 -7.89
CA VAL A 161 -19.72 -0.93 -8.29
C VAL A 161 -19.77 0.12 -9.38
N ILE A 162 -19.05 1.20 -9.17
CA ILE A 162 -18.77 2.22 -10.21
C ILE A 162 -17.65 1.66 -11.10
N PRO A 163 -17.90 1.36 -12.37
CA PRO A 163 -16.90 0.66 -13.20
C PRO A 163 -15.71 1.56 -13.58
N GLU A 164 -15.95 2.87 -13.75
CA GLU A 164 -14.94 3.82 -14.20
C GLU A 164 -15.10 5.16 -13.49
N ILE A 165 -13.97 5.75 -13.09
CA ILE A 165 -13.93 7.06 -12.43
C ILE A 165 -12.79 7.87 -13.04
N ASP A 166 -13.14 8.97 -13.71
CA ASP A 166 -12.24 10.06 -14.07
C ASP A 166 -12.29 11.18 -13.00
N ARG A 167 -11.50 12.25 -13.16
CA ARG A 167 -11.46 13.36 -12.22
C ARG A 167 -12.80 14.06 -12.09
N THR A 168 -13.51 14.25 -13.19
CA THR A 168 -14.81 14.95 -13.20
C THR A 168 -15.85 14.10 -12.45
N ALA A 169 -15.90 12.80 -12.73
CA ALA A 169 -16.79 11.90 -12.03
C ALA A 169 -16.44 11.80 -10.52
N PHE A 170 -15.15 11.81 -10.18
CA PHE A 170 -14.70 11.81 -8.79
C PHE A 170 -15.22 13.04 -8.04
N GLU A 171 -15.04 14.25 -8.59
CA GLU A 171 -15.53 15.50 -7.99
C GLU A 171 -17.05 15.45 -7.79
N GLN A 172 -17.80 15.01 -8.80
CA GLN A 172 -19.26 14.87 -8.72
C GLN A 172 -19.71 13.88 -7.65
N TYR A 173 -19.03 12.72 -7.54
CA TYR A 173 -19.36 11.71 -6.51
C TYR A 173 -18.99 12.18 -5.11
N VAL A 174 -17.96 12.99 -4.94
CA VAL A 174 -17.61 13.60 -3.65
C VAL A 174 -18.67 14.64 -3.26
N GLU A 175 -19.05 15.55 -4.18
CA GLU A 175 -20.10 16.54 -3.94
C GLU A 175 -21.46 15.91 -3.62
N ALA A 176 -21.80 14.83 -4.31
CA ALA A 176 -23.03 14.07 -4.08
C ALA A 176 -23.00 13.21 -2.79
N GLY A 177 -21.85 13.17 -2.08
CA GLY A 177 -21.67 12.36 -0.88
C GLY A 177 -21.67 10.86 -1.12
N VAL A 178 -21.47 10.42 -2.36
CA VAL A 178 -21.32 8.99 -2.72
C VAL A 178 -19.93 8.48 -2.34
N ILE A 179 -18.88 9.27 -2.63
CA ILE A 179 -17.51 8.95 -2.22
C ILE A 179 -17.18 9.75 -0.97
N GLN A 180 -16.86 9.05 0.12
CA GLN A 180 -16.63 9.65 1.43
C GLN A 180 -15.44 9.01 2.15
N GLY A 181 -15.02 9.65 3.25
CA GLY A 181 -14.07 9.08 4.22
C GLY A 181 -12.75 8.64 3.61
N GLY A 182 -12.32 7.43 3.92
CA GLY A 182 -11.04 6.87 3.48
C GLY A 182 -10.94 6.59 1.98
N MET A 183 -12.06 6.59 1.24
CA MET A 183 -12.03 6.40 -0.21
C MET A 183 -11.53 7.65 -0.95
N ILE A 184 -11.78 8.85 -0.42
CA ILE A 184 -11.30 10.10 -1.00
C ILE A 184 -9.78 10.09 -1.16
N PRO A 185 -8.97 9.96 -0.08
CA PRO A 185 -7.52 9.96 -0.22
C PRO A 185 -6.99 8.79 -1.07
N LYS A 186 -7.69 7.66 -1.14
CA LYS A 186 -7.32 6.55 -2.01
C LYS A 186 -7.45 6.91 -3.49
N LEU A 187 -8.53 7.57 -3.89
CA LEU A 187 -8.73 8.04 -5.27
C LEU A 187 -7.80 9.21 -5.61
N GLU A 188 -7.58 10.15 -4.69
CA GLU A 188 -6.58 11.20 -4.87
C GLU A 188 -5.18 10.64 -5.12
N ASN A 189 -4.74 9.65 -4.33
CA ASN A 189 -3.47 8.95 -4.54
C ASN A 189 -3.44 8.19 -5.88
N SER A 190 -4.59 7.65 -6.32
CA SER A 190 -4.72 7.00 -7.63
C SER A 190 -4.48 7.99 -8.78
N PHE A 191 -5.11 9.16 -8.73
CA PHE A 191 -4.88 10.22 -9.71
C PHE A 191 -3.44 10.74 -9.69
N GLN A 192 -2.84 10.91 -8.51
CA GLN A 192 -1.42 11.27 -8.40
C GLN A 192 -0.49 10.24 -9.04
N ALA A 193 -0.84 8.95 -8.96
CA ALA A 193 -0.07 7.91 -9.63
C ALA A 193 -0.20 8.00 -11.15
N ILE A 194 -1.40 8.27 -11.67
CA ILE A 194 -1.67 8.48 -13.10
C ILE A 194 -0.90 9.70 -13.62
N ASP A 195 -0.95 10.83 -12.91
CA ASP A 195 -0.19 12.04 -13.27
C ASP A 195 1.33 11.78 -13.33
N ALA A 196 1.82 10.84 -12.53
CA ALA A 196 3.22 10.44 -12.52
C ALA A 196 3.58 9.38 -13.59
N GLY A 197 2.64 9.02 -14.50
CA GLY A 197 2.87 8.14 -15.64
C GLY A 197 2.38 6.70 -15.47
N VAL A 198 1.70 6.36 -14.36
CA VAL A 198 1.01 5.07 -14.24
C VAL A 198 -0.17 5.06 -15.23
N LYS A 199 -0.29 4.02 -16.05
CA LYS A 199 -1.28 3.94 -17.13
C LYS A 199 -2.71 3.99 -16.62
N GLN A 200 -2.99 3.26 -15.56
CA GLN A 200 -4.30 3.20 -14.90
C GLN A 200 -4.17 2.65 -13.49
N VAL A 201 -5.16 2.95 -12.66
CA VAL A 201 -5.31 2.32 -11.36
C VAL A 201 -6.61 1.52 -11.33
N ILE A 202 -6.57 0.32 -10.75
CA ILE A 202 -7.74 -0.54 -10.56
C ILE A 202 -7.96 -0.74 -9.07
N ILE A 203 -9.18 -0.51 -8.61
CA ILE A 203 -9.62 -0.77 -7.24
C ILE A 203 -10.56 -1.96 -7.26
N THR A 204 -10.19 -3.06 -6.61
CA THR A 204 -10.92 -4.33 -6.70
C THR A 204 -10.82 -5.15 -5.41
N GLN A 205 -11.51 -6.27 -5.33
CA GLN A 205 -11.27 -7.28 -4.31
C GLN A 205 -10.30 -8.37 -4.81
N ALA A 206 -9.58 -9.00 -3.88
CA ALA A 206 -8.53 -9.97 -4.23
C ALA A 206 -9.05 -11.17 -5.05
N SER A 207 -10.30 -11.60 -4.83
CA SER A 207 -10.93 -12.70 -5.60
C SER A 207 -11.22 -12.34 -7.06
N ASP A 208 -11.32 -11.06 -7.39
CA ASP A 208 -11.76 -10.58 -8.72
C ASP A 208 -10.62 -10.10 -9.61
N ILE A 209 -9.38 -10.15 -9.12
CA ILE A 209 -8.18 -9.73 -9.88
C ILE A 209 -8.13 -10.42 -11.25
N HIS A 210 -8.35 -11.73 -11.29
CA HIS A 210 -8.30 -12.53 -12.52
C HIS A 210 -9.48 -12.29 -13.45
N LEU A 211 -10.56 -11.67 -12.97
CA LEU A 211 -11.76 -11.35 -13.75
C LEU A 211 -11.68 -9.96 -14.40
N GLY A 212 -10.66 -9.17 -14.08
CA GLY A 212 -10.55 -7.79 -14.54
C GLY A 212 -11.68 -6.88 -14.07
N LYS A 213 -12.38 -7.28 -12.98
CA LYS A 213 -13.48 -6.53 -12.37
C LYS A 213 -12.96 -5.51 -11.37
N GLY A 214 -13.79 -4.51 -11.09
CA GLY A 214 -13.48 -3.45 -10.13
C GLY A 214 -13.75 -2.07 -10.71
N THR A 215 -13.24 -1.05 -10.05
CA THR A 215 -13.29 0.34 -10.51
C THR A 215 -11.97 0.69 -11.18
N ARG A 216 -12.03 1.12 -12.43
CA ARG A 216 -10.89 1.68 -13.16
C ARG A 216 -10.83 3.18 -12.94
N VAL A 217 -9.65 3.68 -12.57
CA VAL A 217 -9.35 5.11 -12.42
C VAL A 217 -8.35 5.51 -13.49
N PHE A 218 -8.60 6.62 -14.21
CA PHE A 218 -7.77 7.09 -15.31
C PHE A 218 -7.86 8.62 -15.50
#